data_ae1c3c88e99eb27d8f7ff125387d010a
#
_entry.id   ae1c3c88e99eb27d8f7ff125387d010a
#
_cell.length_a   1.000
_cell.length_b   1.000
_cell.length_c   1.000
_cell.angle_alpha   90.00
_cell.angle_beta   90.00
_cell.angle_gamma   90.00
#
_symmetry.space_group_name_H-M   'P 1'
#
loop_
_entity.id
_entity.type
_entity.pdbx_description
1 polymer ?
#
loop_
_entity_poly.entity_id
_entity_poly.type
_entity_poly.pdbx_seq_one_letter_code
_entity_poly.pdbx_strand_id
1 'polypeptide(L)'
;VAVIIGLLVMGAFITLQMDSIGKKPGPEAVRAFEKLPYYQDGKFVNSVPTEVTPTGKMWGILKTYLQSNSKDREPRLPIPVRSMPASLFTQAPASDVEVYWMGHSSLLLEMGGKRYLIDPVLSERASMVQWFGPKRFHPAPLKMQDIGEVDGVIISHNHYDHLDYETMVTIKERVKKIYVPLGVRETLLFWGYRPEQVVELKWWDTVTDGENQLVAAPARHFTGRGLFDRNQTLWCSWAILNSQHRVYFSGDSGMMPEYEEIGRRLGPFDLTLMGIGAANESWKDIHTSPTEAVEAHRILRGKQLLPVHWGTFDLALHAWSEPMEELLLESARQGVSIITPGVGEKVTLDSFTSHNWWQPADSVRQ
;
A
#
# COMPACT_ATOMS: atom_id res chain seq x y z
N VAL A 1 -3.72 39.50 -11.78
CA VAL A 1 -2.74 38.47 -12.17
C VAL A 1 -1.63 38.37 -11.14
N ALA A 2 -0.91 39.47 -10.81
CA ALA A 2 0.20 39.44 -9.84
C ALA A 2 -0.20 38.91 -8.45
N VAL A 3 -1.37 39.28 -7.93
CA VAL A 3 -1.89 38.79 -6.64
C VAL A 3 -2.16 37.27 -6.69
N ILE A 4 -2.75 36.77 -7.77
CA ILE A 4 -3.02 35.35 -7.95
C ILE A 4 -1.70 34.55 -8.03
N ILE A 5 -0.72 35.05 -8.78
CA ILE A 5 0.61 34.44 -8.86
C ILE A 5 1.28 34.44 -7.47
N GLY A 6 1.21 35.57 -6.74
CA GLY A 6 1.73 35.66 -5.38
C GLY A 6 1.09 34.68 -4.43
N LEU A 7 -0.23 34.47 -4.48
CA LEU A 7 -0.95 33.49 -3.68
C LEU A 7 -0.57 32.04 -4.06
N LEU A 8 -0.40 31.75 -5.35
CA LEU A 8 0.04 30.43 -5.81
C LEU A 8 1.47 30.12 -5.38
N VAL A 9 2.39 31.09 -5.47
CA VAL A 9 3.78 30.93 -5.01
C VAL A 9 3.82 30.77 -3.49
N MET A 10 3.06 31.56 -2.76
CA MET A 10 2.95 31.43 -1.30
C MET A 10 2.33 30.08 -0.90
N GLY A 11 1.28 29.63 -1.58
CA GLY A 11 0.68 28.34 -1.37
C GLY A 11 1.68 27.19 -1.62
N ALA A 12 2.42 27.24 -2.72
CA ALA A 12 3.47 26.27 -3.03
C ALA A 12 4.59 26.30 -1.98
N PHE A 13 5.00 27.48 -1.53
CA PHE A 13 6.01 27.63 -0.46
C PHE A 13 5.54 27.04 0.87
N ILE A 14 4.31 27.34 1.29
CA ILE A 14 3.71 26.78 2.51
C ILE A 14 3.64 25.27 2.39
N THR A 15 3.18 24.74 1.26
CA THR A 15 3.10 23.30 1.00
C THR A 15 4.46 22.63 1.18
N LEU A 16 5.54 23.21 0.63
CA LEU A 16 6.90 22.68 0.74
C LEU A 16 7.48 22.69 2.17
N GLN A 17 6.86 23.40 3.10
CA GLN A 17 7.26 23.46 4.50
C GLN A 17 6.48 22.48 5.41
N MET A 18 5.53 21.72 4.84
CA MET A 18 4.75 20.77 5.64
C MET A 18 5.59 19.55 5.99
N ASP A 19 5.60 19.18 7.27
CA ASP A 19 6.31 17.99 7.76
C ASP A 19 5.83 16.69 7.08
N SER A 20 4.55 16.63 6.73
CA SER A 20 3.94 15.49 6.05
C SER A 20 4.55 15.17 4.67
N ILE A 21 5.20 16.14 4.01
CA ILE A 21 5.94 15.89 2.76
C ILE A 21 7.20 15.07 3.01
N GLY A 22 7.83 15.25 4.17
CA GLY A 22 9.06 14.58 4.52
C GLY A 22 10.30 15.25 3.92
N LYS A 23 11.36 14.47 3.74
CA LYS A 23 12.65 14.92 3.23
C LYS A 23 13.12 14.05 2.08
N LYS A 24 13.84 14.67 1.15
CA LYS A 24 14.50 13.98 0.03
C LYS A 24 15.76 13.28 0.52
N PRO A 25 16.22 12.24 -0.20
CA PRO A 25 17.52 11.61 0.06
C PRO A 25 18.65 12.63 0.02
N GLY A 26 19.58 12.50 0.98
CA GLY A 26 20.77 13.35 1.02
C GLY A 26 21.79 13.00 -0.08
N PRO A 27 22.78 13.88 -0.33
CA PRO A 27 23.75 13.69 -1.42
C PRO A 27 24.56 12.37 -1.32
N GLU A 28 24.80 11.86 -0.13
CA GLU A 28 25.52 10.60 0.08
C GLU A 28 24.67 9.41 -0.38
N ALA A 29 23.40 9.38 0.00
CA ALA A 29 22.45 8.37 -0.45
C ALA A 29 22.31 8.38 -1.99
N VAL A 30 22.16 9.58 -2.58
CA VAL A 30 22.08 9.74 -4.05
C VAL A 30 23.31 9.15 -4.74
N ARG A 31 24.53 9.45 -4.25
CA ARG A 31 25.78 8.83 -4.82
C ARG A 31 25.78 7.30 -4.71
N ALA A 32 25.14 6.73 -3.70
CA ALA A 32 25.00 5.27 -3.61
C ALA A 32 23.98 4.75 -4.62
N PHE A 33 22.88 5.50 -4.84
CA PHE A 33 21.84 5.13 -5.80
C PHE A 33 22.34 5.17 -7.26
N GLU A 34 23.23 6.11 -7.60
CA GLU A 34 23.85 6.24 -8.95
C GLU A 34 24.57 4.96 -9.43
N LYS A 35 24.90 4.05 -8.51
CA LYS A 35 25.52 2.76 -8.82
C LYS A 35 24.51 1.67 -9.19
N LEU A 36 23.22 1.94 -9.05
CA LEU A 36 22.16 0.97 -9.31
C LEU A 36 21.69 1.06 -10.77
N PRO A 37 21.44 -0.06 -11.45
CA PRO A 37 21.04 -0.07 -12.85
C PRO A 37 19.65 0.56 -13.09
N TYR A 38 18.82 0.65 -12.05
CA TYR A 38 17.49 1.23 -12.07
C TYR A 38 17.43 2.63 -11.43
N TYR A 39 18.59 3.34 -11.36
CA TYR A 39 18.66 4.75 -10.99
C TYR A 39 19.30 5.53 -12.15
N GLN A 40 18.53 6.42 -12.79
CA GLN A 40 18.94 7.13 -13.99
C GLN A 40 18.49 8.58 -13.90
N ASP A 41 19.33 9.52 -14.31
CA ASP A 41 19.04 10.98 -14.32
C ASP A 41 18.48 11.49 -12.99
N GLY A 42 19.03 11.02 -11.85
CA GLY A 42 18.64 11.44 -10.52
C GLY A 42 17.29 10.85 -10.03
N LYS A 43 16.80 9.75 -10.64
CA LYS A 43 15.52 9.13 -10.35
C LYS A 43 15.59 7.61 -10.45
N PHE A 44 14.79 6.96 -9.64
CA PHE A 44 14.51 5.53 -9.82
C PHE A 44 13.60 5.32 -11.04
N VAL A 45 13.83 4.25 -11.76
CA VAL A 45 13.08 3.86 -12.96
C VAL A 45 12.60 2.42 -12.85
N ASN A 46 11.48 2.13 -13.50
CA ASN A 46 10.98 0.76 -13.63
C ASN A 46 11.87 -0.06 -14.59
N SER A 47 11.83 -1.36 -14.46
CA SER A 47 12.55 -2.31 -15.33
C SER A 47 12.02 -2.31 -16.76
N VAL A 48 10.75 -1.95 -16.93
CA VAL A 48 10.08 -1.83 -18.23
C VAL A 48 9.54 -0.42 -18.44
N PRO A 49 9.37 0.04 -19.70
CA PRO A 49 8.73 1.32 -19.98
C PRO A 49 7.39 1.44 -19.27
N THR A 50 7.18 2.53 -18.54
CA THR A 50 6.03 2.72 -17.68
C THR A 50 5.42 4.10 -17.88
N GLU A 51 4.19 4.15 -18.35
CA GLU A 51 3.43 5.38 -18.54
C GLU A 51 2.59 5.66 -17.28
N VAL A 52 3.01 6.64 -16.48
CA VAL A 52 2.30 7.01 -15.24
C VAL A 52 1.14 7.96 -15.49
N THR A 53 1.33 8.91 -16.41
CA THR A 53 0.27 9.83 -16.85
C THR A 53 0.54 10.17 -18.30
N PRO A 54 -0.35 9.81 -19.22
CA PRO A 54 -0.15 10.09 -20.62
C PRO A 54 -0.03 11.60 -20.88
N THR A 55 1.02 11.99 -21.60
CA THR A 55 1.28 13.38 -21.95
C THR A 55 0.08 13.97 -22.70
N GLY A 56 -0.48 15.10 -22.22
CA GLY A 56 -1.63 15.76 -22.82
C GLY A 56 -3.01 15.28 -22.38
N LYS A 57 -3.13 14.19 -21.59
CA LYS A 57 -4.42 13.69 -21.09
C LYS A 57 -4.85 14.28 -19.73
N MET A 58 -4.02 15.06 -19.06
CA MET A 58 -4.32 15.64 -17.73
C MET A 58 -5.66 16.40 -17.70
N TRP A 59 -5.93 17.23 -18.73
CA TRP A 59 -7.23 17.92 -18.85
C TRP A 59 -8.40 16.98 -19.10
N GLY A 60 -8.18 15.89 -19.84
CA GLY A 60 -9.17 14.83 -20.02
C GLY A 60 -9.50 14.13 -18.70
N ILE A 61 -8.48 13.75 -17.93
CA ILE A 61 -8.62 13.13 -16.60
C ILE A 61 -9.36 14.08 -15.64
N LEU A 62 -8.94 15.34 -15.55
CA LEU A 62 -9.61 16.34 -14.73
C LEU A 62 -11.07 16.56 -15.17
N LYS A 63 -11.33 16.63 -16.47
CA LYS A 63 -12.68 16.74 -17.02
C LYS A 63 -13.51 15.52 -16.68
N THR A 64 -12.97 14.32 -16.85
CA THR A 64 -13.64 13.05 -16.48
C THR A 64 -13.90 13.02 -14.98
N TYR A 65 -12.95 13.41 -14.15
CA TYR A 65 -13.12 13.51 -12.69
C TYR A 65 -14.25 14.46 -12.30
N LEU A 66 -14.32 15.65 -12.91
CA LEU A 66 -15.36 16.65 -12.66
C LEU A 66 -16.72 16.29 -13.27
N GLN A 67 -16.74 15.51 -14.35
CA GLN A 67 -17.95 15.10 -15.08
C GLN A 67 -18.40 13.69 -14.73
N SER A 68 -17.56 12.89 -14.06
CA SER A 68 -17.97 11.56 -13.59
C SER A 68 -19.03 11.76 -12.50
N ASN A 69 -20.29 11.72 -12.95
CA ASN A 69 -21.46 11.56 -12.10
C ASN A 69 -21.55 10.09 -11.60
N SER A 70 -20.42 9.47 -11.34
CA SER A 70 -20.39 8.14 -10.74
C SER A 70 -20.99 8.27 -9.35
N LYS A 71 -22.30 8.09 -9.25
CA LYS A 71 -23.08 8.13 -8.01
C LYS A 71 -22.62 7.08 -7.00
N ASP A 72 -21.72 6.20 -7.41
CA ASP A 72 -21.25 5.01 -6.69
C ASP A 72 -19.73 5.03 -6.43
N ARG A 73 -19.08 6.20 -6.50
CA ARG A 73 -17.65 6.35 -6.12
C ARG A 73 -17.42 6.17 -4.62
N GLU A 74 -18.43 6.48 -3.82
CA GLU A 74 -18.43 6.27 -2.38
C GLU A 74 -19.60 5.35 -1.99
N PRO A 75 -19.47 4.55 -0.93
CA PRO A 75 -20.54 3.69 -0.46
C PRO A 75 -21.72 4.53 0.03
N ARG A 76 -22.94 4.15 -0.39
CA ARG A 76 -24.18 4.80 0.06
C ARG A 76 -24.58 4.42 1.49
N LEU A 77 -24.15 3.27 1.95
CA LEU A 77 -24.37 2.77 3.30
C LEU A 77 -23.05 2.70 4.06
N PRO A 78 -23.06 2.87 5.38
CA PRO A 78 -21.86 2.70 6.19
C PRO A 78 -21.25 1.32 5.99
N ILE A 79 -19.94 1.27 5.72
CA ILE A 79 -19.18 0.03 5.67
C ILE A 79 -19.08 -0.56 7.08
N PRO A 80 -19.41 -1.85 7.27
CA PRO A 80 -19.23 -2.51 8.57
C PRO A 80 -17.77 -2.55 8.97
N VAL A 81 -17.46 -2.08 10.19
CA VAL A 81 -16.11 -2.10 10.75
C VAL A 81 -16.10 -2.94 12.02
N ARG A 82 -15.25 -3.95 12.08
CA ARG A 82 -14.95 -4.69 13.29
C ARG A 82 -13.82 -3.97 14.03
N SER A 83 -14.13 -3.43 15.21
CA SER A 83 -13.11 -2.78 16.03
C SER A 83 -12.07 -3.80 16.50
N MET A 84 -10.78 -3.49 16.27
CA MET A 84 -9.66 -4.28 16.75
C MET A 84 -9.37 -3.88 18.21
N PRO A 85 -9.31 -4.85 19.15
CA PRO A 85 -9.10 -4.52 20.55
C PRO A 85 -7.63 -4.15 20.84
N ALA A 86 -7.41 -3.11 21.67
CA ALA A 86 -6.07 -2.74 22.12
C ALA A 86 -5.34 -3.90 22.86
N SER A 87 -6.09 -4.82 23.46
CA SER A 87 -5.54 -6.01 24.10
C SER A 87 -4.78 -6.94 23.16
N LEU A 88 -4.98 -6.82 21.85
CA LEU A 88 -4.20 -7.52 20.84
C LEU A 88 -2.69 -7.29 21.02
N PHE A 89 -2.29 -6.07 21.38
CA PHE A 89 -0.89 -5.70 21.54
C PHE A 89 -0.28 -6.13 22.90
N THR A 90 -1.08 -6.63 23.82
CA THR A 90 -0.63 -7.19 25.10
C THR A 90 -0.44 -8.71 25.05
N GLN A 91 -0.88 -9.35 23.98
CA GLN A 91 -0.71 -10.78 23.75
C GLN A 91 0.56 -11.02 22.93
N ALA A 92 1.15 -12.23 23.07
CA ALA A 92 2.24 -12.64 22.19
C ALA A 92 1.72 -12.72 20.74
N PRO A 93 2.52 -12.26 19.75
CA PRO A 93 2.16 -12.44 18.34
C PRO A 93 2.05 -13.92 17.97
N ALA A 94 1.14 -14.22 17.03
CA ALA A 94 0.97 -15.58 16.52
C ALA A 94 2.24 -16.08 15.82
N SER A 95 2.50 -17.39 15.95
CA SER A 95 3.54 -18.08 15.19
C SER A 95 3.10 -18.37 13.76
N ASP A 96 1.83 -18.74 13.58
CA ASP A 96 1.18 -18.93 12.29
C ASP A 96 0.80 -17.59 11.66
N VAL A 97 0.34 -17.63 10.41
CA VAL A 97 -0.09 -16.41 9.71
C VAL A 97 -1.47 -15.97 10.20
N GLU A 98 -1.51 -14.82 10.83
CA GLU A 98 -2.73 -14.09 11.15
C GLU A 98 -2.67 -12.69 10.50
N VAL A 99 -3.70 -12.32 9.75
CA VAL A 99 -3.79 -11.01 9.08
C VAL A 99 -5.06 -10.30 9.49
N TYR A 100 -4.96 -9.02 9.83
CA TYR A 100 -6.11 -8.13 10.00
C TYR A 100 -6.07 -7.09 8.90
N TRP A 101 -7.11 -7.04 8.07
CA TRP A 101 -7.23 -5.99 7.07
C TRP A 101 -7.81 -4.72 7.69
N MET A 102 -7.03 -3.64 7.68
CA MET A 102 -7.43 -2.36 8.29
C MET A 102 -8.04 -1.37 7.28
N GLY A 103 -8.30 -1.85 6.07
CA GLY A 103 -8.77 -1.06 4.93
C GLY A 103 -7.62 -0.59 4.02
N HIS A 104 -7.95 -0.34 2.76
CA HIS A 104 -6.97 0.00 1.71
C HIS A 104 -5.84 -1.04 1.63
N SER A 105 -4.59 -0.60 1.67
CA SER A 105 -3.40 -1.45 1.73
C SER A 105 -2.88 -1.66 3.16
N SER A 106 -3.61 -1.17 4.17
CA SER A 106 -3.18 -1.23 5.57
C SER A 106 -3.51 -2.58 6.20
N LEU A 107 -2.50 -3.23 6.73
CA LEU A 107 -2.64 -4.56 7.35
C LEU A 107 -1.86 -4.64 8.66
N LEU A 108 -2.34 -5.49 9.57
CA LEU A 108 -1.54 -6.01 10.65
C LEU A 108 -1.31 -7.50 10.36
N LEU A 109 -0.05 -7.90 10.25
CA LEU A 109 0.38 -9.28 10.02
C LEU A 109 1.09 -9.80 11.26
N GLU A 110 0.67 -10.95 11.76
CA GLU A 110 1.42 -11.75 12.72
C GLU A 110 1.94 -13.01 12.04
N MET A 111 3.22 -13.30 12.20
CA MET A 111 3.88 -14.45 11.61
C MET A 111 5.22 -14.72 12.30
N GLY A 112 5.53 -15.97 12.60
CA GLY A 112 6.80 -16.36 13.24
C GLY A 112 7.05 -15.67 14.58
N GLY A 113 6.00 -15.45 15.38
CA GLY A 113 6.07 -14.76 16.66
C GLY A 113 6.41 -13.26 16.55
N LYS A 114 6.20 -12.65 15.40
CA LYS A 114 6.42 -11.23 15.13
C LYS A 114 5.13 -10.55 14.68
N ARG A 115 5.00 -9.29 15.00
CA ARG A 115 3.87 -8.43 14.62
C ARG A 115 4.34 -7.28 13.75
N TYR A 116 3.80 -7.20 12.52
CA TYR A 116 4.12 -6.18 11.54
C TYR A 116 2.89 -5.35 11.18
N LEU A 117 3.05 -4.03 11.10
CA LEU A 117 2.13 -3.17 10.38
C LEU A 117 2.65 -3.01 8.94
N ILE A 118 1.79 -3.21 7.97
CA ILE A 118 2.10 -3.05 6.54
C ILE A 118 1.32 -1.85 6.03
N ASP A 119 2.02 -0.88 5.43
CA ASP A 119 1.48 0.36 4.87
C ASP A 119 0.37 0.99 5.75
N PRO A 120 0.64 1.27 7.05
CA PRO A 120 -0.39 1.67 7.99
C PRO A 120 -0.84 3.11 7.75
N VAL A 121 -2.05 3.27 7.22
CA VAL A 121 -2.74 4.56 7.02
C VAL A 121 -4.00 4.57 7.86
N LEU A 122 -3.97 5.25 9.00
CA LEU A 122 -5.09 5.32 9.95
C LEU A 122 -5.66 6.73 10.07
N SER A 123 -5.08 7.71 9.39
CA SER A 123 -5.61 9.06 9.28
C SER A 123 -6.96 9.10 8.57
N GLU A 124 -7.70 10.17 8.77
CA GLU A 124 -9.01 10.37 8.11
C GLU A 124 -8.85 10.55 6.60
N ARG A 125 -7.72 11.11 6.15
CA ARG A 125 -7.45 11.36 4.72
C ARG A 125 -6.09 10.85 4.30
N ALA A 126 -6.04 10.24 3.14
CA ALA A 126 -4.79 9.91 2.43
C ALA A 126 -4.26 11.18 1.73
N SER A 127 -3.68 12.09 2.49
CA SER A 127 -3.29 13.41 1.99
C SER A 127 -2.19 14.05 2.84
N MET A 128 -1.52 15.05 2.27
CA MET A 128 -0.55 15.88 3.01
C MET A 128 -1.21 16.69 4.15
N VAL A 129 -2.53 16.89 4.10
CA VAL A 129 -3.31 17.63 5.09
C VAL A 129 -4.60 16.90 5.41
N GLN A 130 -5.10 17.05 6.65
CA GLN A 130 -6.30 16.34 7.07
C GLN A 130 -7.61 17.12 6.80
N TRP A 131 -7.54 18.31 6.22
CA TRP A 131 -8.72 19.11 5.84
C TRP A 131 -9.05 19.03 4.34
N PHE A 132 -8.19 18.42 3.49
CA PHE A 132 -8.37 18.27 2.05
C PHE A 132 -7.77 16.95 1.55
N GLY A 133 -8.34 16.37 0.49
CA GLY A 133 -7.88 15.13 -0.14
C GLY A 133 -8.81 13.95 0.13
N PRO A 134 -8.50 12.76 -0.41
CA PRO A 134 -9.35 11.57 -0.30
C PRO A 134 -9.65 11.22 1.15
N LYS A 135 -10.93 11.14 1.48
CA LYS A 135 -11.42 10.81 2.83
C LYS A 135 -11.75 9.32 2.91
N ARG A 136 -11.52 8.73 4.08
CA ARG A 136 -11.92 7.33 4.34
C ARG A 136 -13.44 7.18 4.28
N PHE A 137 -13.90 6.12 3.64
CA PHE A 137 -15.33 5.73 3.60
C PHE A 137 -15.85 5.22 4.95
N HIS A 138 -14.94 4.73 5.81
CA HIS A 138 -15.22 4.11 7.10
C HIS A 138 -14.17 4.53 8.13
N PRO A 139 -14.46 4.53 9.43
CA PRO A 139 -13.45 4.77 10.45
C PRO A 139 -12.34 3.70 10.41
N ALA A 140 -11.14 4.06 10.86
CA ALA A 140 -10.09 3.07 11.08
C ALA A 140 -10.55 2.05 12.15
N PRO A 141 -10.27 0.74 11.97
CA PRO A 141 -10.71 -0.29 12.92
C PRO A 141 -9.94 -0.24 14.24
N LEU A 142 -8.85 0.50 14.27
CA LEU A 142 -7.97 0.69 15.41
C LEU A 142 -7.54 2.16 15.48
N LYS A 143 -7.56 2.76 16.66
CA LYS A 143 -7.02 4.12 16.85
C LYS A 143 -5.50 4.05 16.92
N MET A 144 -4.81 5.03 16.33
CA MET A 144 -3.34 5.10 16.35
C MET A 144 -2.77 5.05 17.78
N GLN A 145 -3.48 5.68 18.74
CA GLN A 145 -3.08 5.74 20.14
C GLN A 145 -3.16 4.38 20.84
N ASP A 146 -4.02 3.49 20.36
CA ASP A 146 -4.26 2.16 20.94
C ASP A 146 -3.30 1.09 20.37
N ILE A 147 -2.50 1.43 19.35
CA ILE A 147 -1.43 0.57 18.85
C ILE A 147 -0.37 0.44 19.94
N GLY A 148 -0.11 -0.77 20.40
CA GLY A 148 0.98 -1.09 21.33
C GLY A 148 2.33 -1.28 20.61
N GLU A 149 3.24 -2.03 21.25
CA GLU A 149 4.52 -2.35 20.61
C GLU A 149 4.32 -3.26 19.38
N VAL A 150 5.04 -2.93 18.31
CA VAL A 150 5.14 -3.74 17.09
C VAL A 150 6.61 -4.03 16.78
N ASP A 151 6.87 -5.25 16.30
CA ASP A 151 8.22 -5.66 15.93
C ASP A 151 8.70 -4.92 14.70
N GLY A 152 7.81 -4.67 13.73
CA GLY A 152 8.16 -3.92 12.54
C GLY A 152 7.00 -3.16 11.91
N VAL A 153 7.38 -2.15 11.13
CA VAL A 153 6.54 -1.52 10.12
C VAL A 153 7.18 -1.80 8.76
N ILE A 154 6.38 -2.21 7.79
CA ILE A 154 6.81 -2.52 6.42
C ILE A 154 6.12 -1.51 5.50
N ILE A 155 6.89 -0.75 4.74
CA ILE A 155 6.39 0.27 3.80
C ILE A 155 6.75 -0.10 2.38
N SER A 156 5.78 -0.11 1.49
CA SER A 156 5.99 -0.39 0.06
C SER A 156 6.58 0.79 -0.69
N HIS A 157 6.06 1.99 -0.43
CA HIS A 157 6.51 3.24 -1.07
C HIS A 157 6.00 4.46 -0.29
N ASN A 158 6.35 5.67 -0.76
CA ASN A 158 6.11 6.89 0.01
C ASN A 158 4.84 7.66 -0.31
N HIS A 159 3.87 7.14 -1.09
CA HIS A 159 2.61 7.83 -1.31
C HIS A 159 1.82 8.01 0.00
N TYR A 160 0.91 8.99 0.04
CA TYR A 160 0.17 9.37 1.24
C TYR A 160 -0.80 8.28 1.75
N ASP A 161 -1.25 7.42 0.87
CA ASP A 161 -2.12 6.28 1.14
C ASP A 161 -1.36 4.99 1.50
N HIS A 162 -0.03 5.07 1.66
CA HIS A 162 0.85 3.98 2.13
C HIS A 162 1.78 4.42 3.26
N LEU A 163 2.31 5.64 3.21
CA LEU A 163 3.17 6.21 4.25
C LEU A 163 2.48 7.43 4.87
N ASP A 164 1.67 7.19 5.89
CA ASP A 164 0.85 8.19 6.56
C ASP A 164 1.61 8.90 7.68
N TYR A 165 1.80 10.21 7.54
CA TYR A 165 2.56 11.04 8.49
C TYR A 165 2.01 10.93 9.93
N GLU A 166 0.70 11.13 10.11
CA GLU A 166 0.11 11.16 11.45
C GLU A 166 0.18 9.81 12.15
N THR A 167 -0.08 8.72 11.42
CA THR A 167 0.09 7.37 11.94
C THR A 167 1.53 7.15 12.36
N MET A 168 2.48 7.40 11.45
CA MET A 168 3.90 7.11 11.69
C MET A 168 4.47 7.91 12.86
N VAL A 169 4.18 9.21 12.96
CA VAL A 169 4.65 10.04 14.08
C VAL A 169 4.01 9.62 15.41
N THR A 170 2.75 9.20 15.38
CA THR A 170 2.04 8.76 16.60
C THR A 170 2.60 7.46 17.17
N ILE A 171 3.01 6.51 16.31
CA ILE A 171 3.46 5.17 16.75
C ILE A 171 4.97 5.05 16.95
N LYS A 172 5.78 6.03 16.57
CA LYS A 172 7.24 5.93 16.42
C LYS A 172 7.99 5.33 17.61
N GLU A 173 7.58 5.65 18.84
CA GLU A 173 8.23 5.14 20.04
C GLU A 173 7.89 3.66 20.34
N ARG A 174 6.88 3.13 19.68
CA ARG A 174 6.35 1.77 19.86
C ARG A 174 6.78 0.81 18.73
N VAL A 175 7.54 1.32 17.75
CA VAL A 175 8.04 0.55 16.61
C VAL A 175 9.49 0.17 16.83
N LYS A 176 9.82 -1.14 16.83
CA LYS A 176 11.20 -1.60 16.99
C LYS A 176 12.01 -1.36 15.72
N LYS A 177 11.49 -1.72 14.54
CA LYS A 177 12.12 -1.56 13.23
C LYS A 177 11.14 -1.05 12.19
N ILE A 178 11.65 -0.35 11.17
CA ILE A 178 10.91 0.01 9.97
C ILE A 178 11.70 -0.46 8.75
N TYR A 179 11.06 -1.23 7.90
CA TYR A 179 11.61 -1.76 6.66
C TYR A 179 11.04 -0.96 5.50
N VAL A 180 11.88 -0.28 4.76
CA VAL A 180 11.48 0.66 3.71
C VAL A 180 12.35 0.53 2.47
N PRO A 181 11.85 0.88 1.28
CA PRO A 181 12.68 1.01 0.10
C PRO A 181 13.63 2.22 0.19
N LEU A 182 14.69 2.19 -0.61
CA LEU A 182 15.73 3.23 -0.64
C LEU A 182 15.16 4.64 -0.79
N GLY A 183 15.74 5.57 -0.05
CA GLY A 183 15.43 7.00 -0.08
C GLY A 183 14.32 7.42 0.89
N VAL A 184 13.59 6.49 1.52
CA VAL A 184 12.53 6.82 2.49
C VAL A 184 13.12 7.17 3.86
N ARG A 185 14.33 6.72 4.17
CA ARG A 185 15.02 6.92 5.46
C ARG A 185 15.02 8.38 5.92
N GLU A 186 15.40 9.31 5.04
CA GLU A 186 15.53 10.72 5.43
C GLU A 186 14.19 11.32 5.90
N THR A 187 13.09 10.89 5.29
CA THR A 187 11.74 11.26 5.73
C THR A 187 11.46 10.75 7.14
N LEU A 188 11.77 9.50 7.43
CA LEU A 188 11.53 8.90 8.75
C LEU A 188 12.41 9.51 9.84
N LEU A 189 13.69 9.77 9.57
CA LEU A 189 14.59 10.47 10.49
C LEU A 189 14.07 11.89 10.77
N PHE A 190 13.60 12.60 9.75
CA PHE A 190 12.99 13.91 9.90
C PHE A 190 11.71 13.86 10.76
N TRP A 191 10.93 12.77 10.71
CA TRP A 191 9.76 12.55 11.55
C TRP A 191 10.11 12.07 12.97
N GLY A 192 11.40 11.94 13.28
CA GLY A 192 11.92 11.66 14.63
C GLY A 192 12.13 10.18 14.93
N TYR A 193 12.17 9.32 13.91
CA TYR A 193 12.65 7.94 14.08
C TYR A 193 14.15 7.92 14.31
N ARG A 194 14.62 7.02 15.15
CA ARG A 194 16.06 6.84 15.39
C ARG A 194 16.70 6.08 14.23
N PRO A 195 17.98 6.40 13.90
CA PRO A 195 18.69 5.76 12.76
C PRO A 195 18.70 4.23 12.82
N GLU A 196 18.77 3.65 14.01
CA GLU A 196 18.79 2.20 14.21
C GLU A 196 17.43 1.53 14.05
N GLN A 197 16.32 2.28 14.02
CA GLN A 197 15.00 1.76 13.74
C GLN A 197 14.78 1.55 12.24
N VAL A 198 15.45 2.33 11.38
CA VAL A 198 15.17 2.38 9.95
C VAL A 198 16.11 1.49 9.15
N VAL A 199 15.55 0.51 8.47
CA VAL A 199 16.26 -0.43 7.60
C VAL A 199 15.83 -0.16 6.17
N GLU A 200 16.73 0.40 5.35
CA GLU A 200 16.49 0.61 3.93
C GLU A 200 16.95 -0.59 3.11
N LEU A 201 16.14 -0.97 2.13
CA LEU A 201 16.41 -2.09 1.23
C LEU A 201 16.22 -1.65 -0.22
N LYS A 202 17.09 -2.15 -1.08
CA LYS A 202 16.90 -2.14 -2.53
C LYS A 202 16.22 -3.41 -2.99
N TRP A 203 15.78 -3.45 -4.24
CA TRP A 203 15.22 -4.66 -4.83
C TRP A 203 16.17 -5.86 -4.65
N TRP A 204 15.58 -6.97 -4.19
CA TRP A 204 16.22 -8.25 -3.89
C TRP A 204 17.08 -8.28 -2.62
N ASP A 205 17.15 -7.18 -1.87
CA ASP A 205 17.75 -7.27 -0.54
C ASP A 205 16.84 -8.06 0.40
N THR A 206 17.49 -8.79 1.28
CA THR A 206 16.83 -9.60 2.32
C THR A 206 17.36 -9.18 3.69
N VAL A 207 16.46 -9.06 4.65
CA VAL A 207 16.79 -8.87 6.06
C VAL A 207 16.09 -9.94 6.89
N THR A 208 16.77 -10.40 7.94
CA THR A 208 16.20 -11.36 8.90
C THR A 208 15.68 -10.63 10.14
N ASP A 209 14.46 -10.96 10.56
CA ASP A 209 13.85 -10.50 11.80
C ASP A 209 13.24 -11.70 12.57
N GLY A 210 13.97 -12.20 13.54
CA GLY A 210 13.63 -13.46 14.20
C GLY A 210 13.70 -14.64 13.23
N GLU A 211 12.60 -15.38 13.10
CA GLU A 211 12.50 -16.50 12.15
C GLU A 211 12.13 -16.05 10.73
N ASN A 212 11.69 -14.80 10.57
CA ASN A 212 11.22 -14.27 9.30
C ASN A 212 12.34 -13.65 8.48
N GLN A 213 12.26 -13.85 7.18
CA GLN A 213 13.04 -13.14 6.17
C GLN A 213 12.10 -12.18 5.42
N LEU A 214 12.47 -10.90 5.40
CA LEU A 214 11.76 -9.88 4.64
C LEU A 214 12.59 -9.57 3.39
N VAL A 215 12.00 -9.77 2.24
CA VAL A 215 12.64 -9.51 0.94
C VAL A 215 11.94 -8.36 0.27
N ALA A 216 12.67 -7.27 0.00
CA ALA A 216 12.17 -6.19 -0.85
C ALA A 216 12.25 -6.65 -2.31
N ALA A 217 11.12 -6.96 -2.92
CA ALA A 217 11.03 -7.41 -4.29
C ALA A 217 10.64 -6.26 -5.25
N PRO A 218 10.94 -6.34 -6.55
CA PRO A 218 10.52 -5.33 -7.52
C PRO A 218 9.01 -5.09 -7.50
N ALA A 219 8.63 -3.87 -7.88
CA ALA A 219 7.26 -3.48 -8.22
C ALA A 219 7.32 -2.51 -9.41
N ARG A 220 6.21 -2.34 -10.14
CA ARG A 220 6.10 -1.43 -11.28
C ARG A 220 5.21 -0.26 -10.89
N HIS A 221 5.82 0.81 -10.36
CA HIS A 221 5.09 1.96 -9.83
C HIS A 221 5.88 3.26 -9.96
N PHE A 222 5.58 4.23 -9.13
CA PHE A 222 6.30 5.50 -9.00
C PHE A 222 6.21 6.02 -7.56
N THR A 223 6.93 7.10 -7.26
CA THR A 223 6.93 7.73 -5.93
C THR A 223 6.89 9.24 -6.02
N GLY A 224 6.55 9.89 -4.90
CA GLY A 224 6.55 11.34 -4.72
C GLY A 224 5.49 11.80 -3.74
N ARG A 225 5.84 12.80 -2.92
CA ARG A 225 4.94 13.44 -1.94
C ARG A 225 4.83 14.95 -2.18
N GLY A 226 5.81 15.54 -2.83
CA GLY A 226 5.90 16.95 -3.11
C GLY A 226 5.87 17.30 -4.60
N LEU A 227 6.11 18.56 -4.91
CA LEU A 227 6.07 19.03 -6.28
C LEU A 227 7.30 18.62 -7.12
N PHE A 228 8.44 18.30 -6.46
CA PHE A 228 9.74 18.14 -7.14
C PHE A 228 10.54 16.93 -6.63
N ASP A 229 9.86 15.89 -6.13
CA ASP A 229 10.49 14.70 -5.55
C ASP A 229 10.10 13.40 -6.24
N ARG A 230 9.46 13.50 -7.40
CA ARG A 230 9.01 12.33 -8.17
C ARG A 230 10.16 11.36 -8.44
N ASN A 231 9.96 10.10 -8.04
CA ASN A 231 10.90 8.99 -8.21
C ASN A 231 12.27 9.21 -7.54
N GLN A 232 12.36 10.05 -6.52
CA GLN A 232 13.59 10.21 -5.74
C GLN A 232 13.74 9.15 -4.64
N THR A 233 12.69 8.43 -4.34
CA THR A 233 12.70 7.23 -3.50
C THR A 233 12.31 6.01 -4.34
N LEU A 234 12.77 4.83 -3.93
CA LEU A 234 12.38 3.57 -4.57
C LEU A 234 11.00 3.14 -4.08
N TRP A 235 10.39 2.20 -4.78
CA TRP A 235 9.17 1.46 -4.42
C TRP A 235 9.47 -0.04 -4.49
N CYS A 236 8.73 -0.85 -3.77
CA CYS A 236 8.89 -2.30 -3.79
C CYS A 236 7.61 -3.03 -3.37
N SER A 237 7.54 -4.28 -3.75
CA SER A 237 6.68 -5.28 -3.13
C SER A 237 7.47 -6.01 -2.03
N TRP A 238 6.79 -6.79 -1.19
CA TRP A 238 7.42 -7.49 -0.09
C TRP A 238 7.09 -8.98 -0.09
N ALA A 239 8.10 -9.82 0.13
CA ALA A 239 7.90 -11.21 0.51
C ALA A 239 8.35 -11.40 1.96
N ILE A 240 7.46 -11.91 2.80
CA ILE A 240 7.70 -12.24 4.20
C ILE A 240 7.69 -13.77 4.29
N LEU A 241 8.83 -14.36 4.63
CA LEU A 241 9.07 -15.79 4.49
C LEU A 241 9.64 -16.35 5.79
N ASN A 242 9.22 -17.55 6.18
CA ASN A 242 9.92 -18.35 7.16
C ASN A 242 9.96 -19.84 6.72
N SER A 243 10.35 -20.75 7.62
CA SER A 243 10.42 -22.17 7.30
C SER A 243 9.06 -22.81 7.00
N GLN A 244 7.95 -22.22 7.47
CA GLN A 244 6.61 -22.78 7.39
C GLN A 244 5.71 -22.02 6.42
N HIS A 245 5.82 -20.68 6.38
CA HIS A 245 4.88 -19.80 5.70
C HIS A 245 5.56 -18.80 4.75
N ARG A 246 4.83 -18.40 3.72
CA ARG A 246 5.24 -17.42 2.73
C ARG A 246 4.09 -16.49 2.41
N VAL A 247 4.25 -15.21 2.72
CA VAL A 247 3.28 -14.16 2.44
C VAL A 247 3.89 -13.17 1.45
N TYR A 248 3.13 -12.79 0.44
CA TYR A 248 3.52 -11.77 -0.53
C TYR A 248 2.58 -10.57 -0.43
N PHE A 249 3.14 -9.36 -0.42
CA PHE A 249 2.42 -8.11 -0.48
C PHE A 249 2.88 -7.32 -1.71
N SER A 250 1.95 -7.03 -2.63
CA SER A 250 2.28 -6.36 -3.88
C SER A 250 2.75 -4.91 -3.71
N GLY A 251 2.35 -4.24 -2.60
CA GLY A 251 2.30 -2.79 -2.60
C GLY A 251 1.44 -2.32 -3.77
N ASP A 252 1.76 -1.17 -4.32
CA ASP A 252 1.22 -0.73 -5.59
C ASP A 252 2.12 -1.17 -6.73
N SER A 253 1.52 -1.82 -7.71
CA SER A 253 2.24 -2.31 -8.88
C SER A 253 1.29 -2.50 -10.06
N GLY A 254 1.73 -2.14 -11.25
CA GLY A 254 1.14 -2.65 -12.48
C GLY A 254 1.66 -4.05 -12.81
N MET A 255 1.12 -4.64 -13.87
CA MET A 255 1.61 -5.92 -14.39
C MET A 255 3.06 -5.79 -14.85
N MET A 256 3.91 -6.75 -14.46
CA MET A 256 5.36 -6.71 -14.70
C MET A 256 5.95 -8.12 -14.91
N PRO A 257 7.03 -8.25 -15.70
CA PRO A 257 7.68 -9.54 -15.92
C PRO A 257 8.34 -10.12 -14.65
N GLU A 258 8.71 -9.29 -13.69
CA GLU A 258 9.37 -9.71 -12.45
C GLU A 258 8.49 -10.62 -11.58
N TYR A 259 7.17 -10.65 -11.77
CA TYR A 259 6.30 -11.61 -11.07
C TYR A 259 6.73 -13.06 -11.30
N GLU A 260 7.22 -13.40 -12.51
CA GLU A 260 7.75 -14.74 -12.81
C GLU A 260 8.99 -15.05 -11.95
N GLU A 261 9.93 -14.10 -11.86
CA GLU A 261 11.13 -14.29 -11.06
C GLU A 261 10.82 -14.35 -9.57
N ILE A 262 9.92 -13.49 -9.08
CA ILE A 262 9.46 -13.50 -7.68
C ILE A 262 8.81 -14.85 -7.37
N GLY A 263 7.88 -15.31 -8.20
CA GLY A 263 7.22 -16.62 -8.03
C GLY A 263 8.21 -17.78 -8.04
N ARG A 264 9.20 -17.74 -8.93
CA ARG A 264 10.24 -18.77 -9.04
C ARG A 264 11.18 -18.80 -7.83
N ARG A 265 11.64 -17.64 -7.36
CA ARG A 265 12.65 -17.53 -6.29
C ARG A 265 12.05 -17.65 -4.89
N LEU A 266 10.90 -17.04 -4.68
CA LEU A 266 10.34 -16.83 -3.34
C LEU A 266 9.04 -17.61 -3.10
N GLY A 267 8.31 -18.00 -4.14
CA GLY A 267 7.08 -18.78 -4.04
C GLY A 267 7.32 -20.31 -3.91
N PRO A 268 6.29 -21.14 -3.80
CA PRO A 268 4.89 -20.74 -3.78
C PRO A 268 4.52 -19.97 -2.51
N PHE A 269 3.55 -19.05 -2.60
CA PHE A 269 3.06 -18.27 -1.46
C PHE A 269 1.78 -18.88 -0.88
N ASP A 270 1.67 -18.94 0.44
CA ASP A 270 0.44 -19.35 1.12
C ASP A 270 -0.64 -18.29 1.00
N LEU A 271 -0.23 -17.01 1.08
CA LEU A 271 -1.09 -15.85 0.95
C LEU A 271 -0.44 -14.78 0.07
N THR A 272 -1.20 -14.25 -0.89
CA THR A 272 -0.83 -13.04 -1.63
C THR A 272 -1.80 -11.92 -1.31
N LEU A 273 -1.27 -10.78 -0.91
CA LEU A 273 -1.97 -9.54 -0.62
C LEU A 273 -1.82 -8.66 -1.88
N MET A 274 -2.84 -8.67 -2.75
CA MET A 274 -2.74 -8.07 -4.09
C MET A 274 -3.55 -6.80 -4.21
N GLY A 275 -2.92 -5.71 -4.68
CA GLY A 275 -3.63 -4.50 -5.07
C GLY A 275 -4.59 -4.78 -6.23
N ILE A 276 -5.85 -4.35 -6.08
CA ILE A 276 -6.88 -4.52 -7.11
C ILE A 276 -7.59 -3.22 -7.49
N GLY A 277 -7.37 -2.15 -6.73
CA GLY A 277 -8.03 -0.86 -6.92
C GLY A 277 -7.16 0.16 -7.65
N ALA A 278 -7.74 1.31 -7.91
CA ALA A 278 -7.13 2.46 -8.58
C ALA A 278 -6.64 2.19 -10.02
N ALA A 279 -6.93 1.04 -10.62
CA ALA A 279 -6.62 0.76 -12.00
C ALA A 279 -7.47 1.64 -12.94
N ASN A 280 -6.85 2.15 -14.01
CA ASN A 280 -7.53 2.93 -15.04
C ASN A 280 -6.73 2.91 -16.34
N GLU A 281 -7.41 2.93 -17.48
CA GLU A 281 -6.79 3.02 -18.81
C GLU A 281 -5.83 4.21 -18.99
N SER A 282 -6.02 5.27 -18.20
CA SER A 282 -5.15 6.45 -18.25
C SER A 282 -3.83 6.27 -17.49
N TRP A 283 -3.68 5.23 -16.66
CA TRP A 283 -2.47 4.89 -15.91
C TRP A 283 -2.36 3.38 -15.63
N LYS A 284 -2.71 2.59 -16.63
CA LYS A 284 -2.74 1.12 -16.58
C LYS A 284 -1.43 0.44 -16.16
N ASP A 285 -0.32 1.15 -16.32
CA ASP A 285 1.01 0.56 -16.09
C ASP A 285 1.42 0.53 -14.61
N ILE A 286 0.71 1.23 -13.73
CA ILE A 286 1.11 1.43 -12.33
C ILE A 286 0.18 0.81 -11.29
N HIS A 287 -0.96 0.31 -11.70
CA HIS A 287 -1.90 -0.47 -10.89
C HIS A 287 -2.44 -1.64 -11.69
N THR A 288 -2.41 -2.83 -11.12
CA THR A 288 -3.06 -4.00 -11.73
C THR A 288 -4.58 -3.82 -11.72
N SER A 289 -5.21 -4.15 -12.85
CA SER A 289 -6.64 -4.43 -12.85
C SER A 289 -6.95 -5.69 -12.04
N PRO A 290 -8.20 -5.92 -11.61
CA PRO A 290 -8.57 -7.16 -10.92
C PRO A 290 -8.20 -8.42 -11.70
N THR A 291 -8.36 -8.41 -13.02
CA THR A 291 -7.96 -9.52 -13.92
C THR A 291 -6.44 -9.75 -13.86
N GLU A 292 -5.63 -8.68 -13.96
CA GLU A 292 -4.18 -8.78 -13.86
C GLU A 292 -3.71 -9.19 -12.46
N ALA A 293 -4.42 -8.82 -11.40
CA ALA A 293 -4.12 -9.25 -10.04
C ALA A 293 -4.31 -10.77 -9.86
N VAL A 294 -5.34 -11.36 -10.47
CA VAL A 294 -5.54 -12.82 -10.52
C VAL A 294 -4.43 -13.49 -11.31
N GLU A 295 -4.03 -12.93 -12.44
CA GLU A 295 -2.93 -13.44 -13.25
C GLU A 295 -1.60 -13.39 -12.49
N ALA A 296 -1.27 -12.24 -11.88
CA ALA A 296 -0.07 -12.07 -11.06
C ALA A 296 -0.05 -13.05 -9.88
N HIS A 297 -1.18 -13.23 -9.19
CA HIS A 297 -1.32 -14.24 -8.13
C HIS A 297 -0.94 -15.66 -8.62
N ARG A 298 -1.41 -16.04 -9.81
CA ARG A 298 -1.10 -17.35 -10.38
C ARG A 298 0.38 -17.48 -10.77
N ILE A 299 0.96 -16.45 -11.39
CA ILE A 299 2.39 -16.40 -11.71
C ILE A 299 3.24 -16.50 -10.45
N LEU A 300 2.84 -15.83 -9.37
CA LEU A 300 3.45 -15.92 -8.04
C LEU A 300 3.26 -17.29 -7.38
N ARG A 301 2.40 -18.16 -7.93
CA ARG A 301 2.02 -19.46 -7.38
C ARG A 301 1.38 -19.34 -6.00
N GLY A 302 0.50 -18.32 -5.83
CA GLY A 302 -0.26 -18.12 -4.61
C GLY A 302 -1.32 -19.19 -4.39
N LYS A 303 -1.57 -19.56 -3.13
CA LYS A 303 -2.66 -20.49 -2.75
C LYS A 303 -3.96 -19.72 -2.51
N GLN A 304 -3.88 -18.62 -1.76
CA GLN A 304 -5.01 -17.77 -1.43
C GLN A 304 -4.68 -16.31 -1.77
N LEU A 305 -5.65 -15.55 -2.26
CA LEU A 305 -5.54 -14.14 -2.59
C LEU A 305 -6.42 -13.31 -1.66
N LEU A 306 -5.84 -12.34 -0.94
CA LEU A 306 -6.54 -11.31 -0.20
C LEU A 306 -6.39 -9.99 -0.97
N PRO A 307 -7.49 -9.40 -1.46
CA PRO A 307 -7.45 -8.14 -2.19
C PRO A 307 -7.21 -6.97 -1.26
N VAL A 308 -6.29 -6.08 -1.65
CA VAL A 308 -5.99 -4.82 -0.96
C VAL A 308 -6.10 -3.65 -1.94
N HIS A 309 -5.84 -2.44 -1.48
CA HIS A 309 -5.88 -1.19 -2.25
C HIS A 309 -7.29 -0.86 -2.81
N TRP A 310 -8.34 -1.14 -2.06
CA TRP A 310 -9.74 -0.89 -2.42
C TRP A 310 -10.60 -0.58 -1.20
N GLY A 311 -11.84 -0.14 -1.42
CA GLY A 311 -12.90 -0.09 -0.40
C GLY A 311 -12.70 0.96 0.71
N THR A 312 -11.72 1.86 0.61
CA THR A 312 -11.40 2.80 1.70
C THR A 312 -11.32 4.25 1.28
N PHE A 313 -10.71 4.56 0.14
CA PHE A 313 -10.51 5.91 -0.38
C PHE A 313 -10.99 6.01 -1.83
N ASP A 314 -11.48 7.19 -2.22
CA ASP A 314 -11.78 7.52 -3.61
C ASP A 314 -10.50 8.01 -4.31
N LEU A 315 -9.77 7.08 -4.94
CA LEU A 315 -8.49 7.33 -5.64
C LEU A 315 -8.54 7.12 -7.15
N ALA A 316 -9.71 6.70 -7.69
CA ALA A 316 -9.86 6.40 -9.11
C ALA A 316 -11.24 6.84 -9.65
N LEU A 317 -11.50 6.54 -10.93
CA LEU A 317 -12.71 6.95 -11.64
C LEU A 317 -13.78 5.84 -11.69
N HIS A 318 -13.53 4.68 -11.08
CA HIS A 318 -14.46 3.54 -10.99
C HIS A 318 -15.37 3.64 -9.75
N ALA A 319 -16.44 2.85 -9.71
CA ALA A 319 -17.25 2.69 -8.50
C ALA A 319 -16.42 2.01 -7.39
N TRP A 320 -16.71 2.36 -6.13
CA TRP A 320 -15.90 1.93 -4.98
C TRP A 320 -15.78 0.40 -4.80
N SER A 321 -16.80 -0.36 -5.22
CA SER A 321 -16.85 -1.83 -5.14
C SER A 321 -16.54 -2.54 -6.45
N GLU A 322 -16.49 -1.81 -7.57
CA GLU A 322 -16.28 -2.38 -8.92
C GLU A 322 -15.05 -3.29 -9.01
N PRO A 323 -13.87 -2.93 -8.46
CA PRO A 323 -12.71 -3.80 -8.52
C PRO A 323 -12.94 -5.16 -7.84
N MET A 324 -13.74 -5.21 -6.79
CA MET A 324 -14.02 -6.44 -6.08
C MET A 324 -15.00 -7.33 -6.85
N GLU A 325 -16.02 -6.73 -7.51
CA GLU A 325 -16.96 -7.48 -8.35
C GLU A 325 -16.23 -8.13 -9.54
N GLU A 326 -15.34 -7.38 -10.20
CA GLU A 326 -14.51 -7.92 -11.28
C GLU A 326 -13.58 -9.03 -10.80
N LEU A 327 -12.95 -8.84 -9.62
CA LEU A 327 -12.06 -9.84 -9.03
C LEU A 327 -12.80 -11.16 -8.79
N LEU A 328 -14.01 -11.12 -8.22
CA LEU A 328 -14.81 -12.33 -7.97
C LEU A 328 -15.15 -13.08 -9.26
N LEU A 329 -15.54 -12.35 -10.30
CA LEU A 329 -15.85 -12.96 -11.60
C LEU A 329 -14.63 -13.64 -12.20
N GLU A 330 -13.48 -12.96 -12.19
CA GLU A 330 -12.25 -13.48 -12.78
C GLU A 330 -11.68 -14.63 -11.94
N SER A 331 -11.69 -14.52 -10.61
CA SER A 331 -11.22 -15.59 -9.73
C SER A 331 -12.04 -16.87 -9.86
N ALA A 332 -13.37 -16.74 -9.98
CA ALA A 332 -14.25 -17.90 -10.24
C ALA A 332 -13.93 -18.54 -11.59
N ARG A 333 -13.68 -17.74 -12.63
CA ARG A 333 -13.30 -18.23 -13.96
C ARG A 333 -11.98 -18.99 -13.97
N GLN A 334 -11.02 -18.57 -13.14
CA GLN A 334 -9.68 -19.15 -13.08
C GLN A 334 -9.47 -20.13 -11.93
N GLY A 335 -10.47 -20.37 -11.08
CA GLY A 335 -10.39 -21.27 -9.95
C GLY A 335 -9.44 -20.78 -8.84
N VAL A 336 -9.35 -19.45 -8.65
CA VAL A 336 -8.51 -18.83 -7.61
C VAL A 336 -9.31 -18.65 -6.33
N SER A 337 -8.74 -19.05 -5.19
CA SER A 337 -9.34 -18.87 -3.86
C SER A 337 -9.14 -17.45 -3.38
N ILE A 338 -10.24 -16.72 -3.15
CA ILE A 338 -10.24 -15.35 -2.65
C ILE A 338 -10.66 -15.31 -1.18
N ILE A 339 -9.96 -14.51 -0.39
CA ILE A 339 -10.30 -14.19 1.00
C ILE A 339 -10.81 -12.75 1.06
N THR A 340 -12.03 -12.53 1.53
CA THR A 340 -12.68 -11.21 1.57
C THR A 340 -13.06 -10.82 3.01
N PRO A 341 -12.09 -10.42 3.85
CA PRO A 341 -12.40 -9.97 5.21
C PRO A 341 -13.15 -8.64 5.20
N GLY A 342 -14.01 -8.45 6.21
CA GLY A 342 -14.46 -7.12 6.57
C GLY A 342 -13.33 -6.28 7.18
N VAL A 343 -13.55 -4.96 7.23
CA VAL A 343 -12.56 -4.05 7.82
C VAL A 343 -12.36 -4.36 9.31
N GLY A 344 -11.11 -4.61 9.72
CA GLY A 344 -10.73 -4.99 11.09
C GLY A 344 -10.95 -6.47 11.40
N GLU A 345 -11.34 -7.29 10.43
CA GLU A 345 -11.52 -8.72 10.63
C GLU A 345 -10.21 -9.48 10.53
N LYS A 346 -10.07 -10.49 11.40
CA LYS A 346 -8.94 -11.42 11.41
C LYS A 346 -9.11 -12.52 10.38
N VAL A 347 -8.06 -12.79 9.63
CA VAL A 347 -7.90 -13.90 8.70
C VAL A 347 -6.82 -14.84 9.21
N THR A 348 -7.07 -16.15 9.13
CA THR A 348 -6.06 -17.21 9.28
C THR A 348 -6.06 -18.06 8.00
N LEU A 349 -4.97 -18.74 7.71
CA LEU A 349 -4.86 -19.54 6.47
C LEU A 349 -5.82 -20.72 6.42
N ASP A 350 -6.14 -21.32 7.59
CA ASP A 350 -6.87 -22.57 7.67
C ASP A 350 -8.39 -22.41 7.84
N SER A 351 -8.84 -21.26 8.33
CA SER A 351 -10.24 -21.07 8.68
C SER A 351 -10.71 -19.63 8.48
N PHE A 352 -11.08 -19.30 7.27
CA PHE A 352 -11.74 -18.03 7.00
C PHE A 352 -12.96 -18.25 6.11
N THR A 353 -14.09 -17.63 6.47
CA THR A 353 -15.29 -17.59 5.66
C THR A 353 -15.38 -16.22 5.00
N SER A 354 -15.25 -16.18 3.68
CA SER A 354 -15.41 -14.95 2.90
C SER A 354 -16.84 -14.43 2.93
N HIS A 355 -16.99 -13.12 2.99
CA HIS A 355 -18.29 -12.43 3.03
C HIS A 355 -18.34 -11.36 1.95
N ASN A 356 -19.51 -11.21 1.32
CA ASN A 356 -19.76 -10.16 0.34
C ASN A 356 -20.30 -8.89 1.01
N TRP A 357 -19.61 -8.40 2.03
CA TRP A 357 -20.06 -7.30 2.88
C TRP A 357 -20.22 -5.96 2.16
N TRP A 358 -19.64 -5.80 0.98
CA TRP A 358 -19.77 -4.61 0.13
C TRP A 358 -21.03 -4.62 -0.74
N GLN A 359 -21.70 -5.75 -0.88
CA GLN A 359 -22.94 -5.88 -1.62
C GLN A 359 -24.15 -5.50 -0.74
N PRO A 360 -25.17 -4.80 -1.29
CA PRO A 360 -26.39 -4.56 -0.55
C PRO A 360 -27.05 -5.87 -0.10
N ALA A 361 -27.60 -5.90 1.11
CA ALA A 361 -28.21 -7.11 1.70
C ALA A 361 -29.31 -7.74 0.82
N ASP A 362 -29.93 -6.97 -0.06
CA ASP A 362 -30.98 -7.43 -0.97
C ASP A 362 -30.45 -8.12 -2.24
N SER A 363 -29.17 -8.00 -2.56
CA SER A 363 -28.54 -8.64 -3.73
C SER A 363 -28.09 -10.09 -3.47
N VAL A 364 -28.07 -10.54 -2.22
CA VAL A 364 -27.63 -11.87 -1.79
C VAL A 364 -28.75 -12.95 -1.94
N ARG A 365 -29.94 -12.58 -2.40
CA ARG A 365 -31.12 -13.48 -2.49
C ARG A 365 -31.51 -13.89 -3.92
N GLN A 366 -30.57 -13.91 -4.86
CA GLN A 366 -30.85 -14.47 -6.19
C GLN A 366 -29.92 -15.64 -6.52
#